data_2d9099e833a14b4076314ecf9ee98792
#
_entry.id   2d9099e833a14b4076314ecf9ee98792
#
_cell.length_a   1.000
_cell.length_b   1.000
_cell.length_c   1.000
_cell.angle_alpha   90.00
_cell.angle_beta   90.00
_cell.angle_gamma   90.00
#
_symmetry.space_group_name_H-M   'P 1'
#
loop_
_entity.id
_entity.type
_entity.pdbx_description
1 polymer ?
#
loop_
_entity_poly.entity_id
_entity_poly.type
_entity_poly.pdbx_seq_one_letter_code
_entity_poly.pdbx_strand_id
1 'polypeptide(L)'
;AQTAAQALIDALSTRQQLMTPPATATTVRGVLDALTRFMDVYATGEIPELRTPLDVSLFNTLRATLFPAHYPIPLTAHADNRGRLVETVRAHGGTGQTFVSTTHPGITRGEHFHLAKVERFVVVGGEARISLRRLFHDEVLDFHVTGAEPVVIDMPTMWVHNITNTGSTELTTMFWTNTLFDPANPDTYWQPVRPEGS
;
A
#
# COMPACT_ATOMS: atom_id res chain seq x y z
N ALA A 1 -2.97 -9.78 12.05
CA ALA A 1 -3.42 -10.82 11.09
C ALA A 1 -2.84 -12.18 11.44
N GLN A 2 -1.52 -12.34 11.56
CA GLN A 2 -0.88 -13.63 11.88
C GLN A 2 -1.39 -14.25 13.19
N THR A 3 -1.54 -13.46 14.25
CA THR A 3 -2.03 -13.93 15.56
C THR A 3 -3.46 -14.46 15.49
N ALA A 4 -4.34 -13.80 14.72
CA ALA A 4 -5.72 -14.26 14.55
C ALA A 4 -5.78 -15.53 13.68
N ALA A 5 -5.00 -15.60 12.60
CA ALA A 5 -4.91 -16.78 11.76
C ALA A 5 -4.37 -18.00 12.53
N GLN A 6 -3.33 -17.81 13.34
CA GLN A 6 -2.80 -18.87 14.20
C GLN A 6 -3.83 -19.33 15.22
N ALA A 7 -4.56 -18.40 15.87
CA ALA A 7 -5.63 -18.75 16.80
C ALA A 7 -6.75 -19.58 16.12
N LEU A 8 -7.09 -19.27 14.86
CA LEU A 8 -8.06 -20.06 14.08
C LEU A 8 -7.53 -21.45 13.76
N ILE A 9 -6.26 -21.57 13.36
CA ILE A 9 -5.60 -22.88 13.09
C ILE A 9 -5.58 -23.71 14.37
N ASP A 10 -5.19 -23.11 15.51
CA ASP A 10 -5.14 -23.78 16.80
C ASP A 10 -6.53 -24.23 17.26
N ALA A 11 -7.58 -23.45 16.95
CA ALA A 11 -8.98 -23.80 17.25
C ALA A 11 -9.45 -25.08 16.51
N LEU A 12 -8.92 -25.35 15.32
CA LEU A 12 -9.25 -26.57 14.57
C LEU A 12 -8.73 -27.84 15.25
N SER A 13 -7.65 -27.73 16.03
CA SER A 13 -7.03 -28.85 16.76
C SER A 13 -7.47 -28.96 18.23
N THR A 14 -8.17 -27.97 18.76
CA THR A 14 -8.65 -27.94 20.15
C THR A 14 -10.17 -28.13 20.22
N ARG A 15 -10.64 -28.80 21.29
CA ARG A 15 -12.08 -28.95 21.58
C ARG A 15 -12.66 -27.77 22.38
N GLN A 16 -11.97 -26.64 22.43
CA GLN A 16 -12.45 -25.45 23.11
C GLN A 16 -13.61 -24.82 22.33
N GLN A 17 -14.73 -24.56 22.99
CA GLN A 17 -15.92 -23.94 22.39
C GLN A 17 -15.76 -22.43 22.19
N LEU A 18 -14.83 -21.78 22.88
CA LEU A 18 -14.56 -20.34 22.77
C LEU A 18 -13.05 -20.10 22.90
N MET A 19 -12.48 -19.44 21.91
CA MET A 19 -11.11 -18.93 21.95
C MET A 19 -11.12 -17.41 21.84
N THR A 20 -10.40 -16.74 22.75
CA THR A 20 -10.20 -15.29 22.69
C THR A 20 -8.74 -15.01 22.37
N PRO A 21 -8.39 -14.65 21.11
CA PRO A 21 -7.02 -14.30 20.77
C PRO A 21 -6.58 -13.03 21.49
N PRO A 22 -5.27 -12.83 21.70
CA PRO A 22 -4.75 -11.58 22.22
C PRO A 22 -5.23 -10.39 21.39
N ALA A 23 -5.76 -9.37 22.05
CA ALA A 23 -6.30 -8.18 21.40
C ALA A 23 -5.88 -6.90 22.15
N THR A 24 -5.79 -5.79 21.42
CA THR A 24 -5.61 -4.47 22.00
C THR A 24 -6.96 -3.93 22.43
N ALA A 25 -7.12 -3.67 23.73
CA ALA A 25 -8.36 -3.07 24.24
C ALA A 25 -8.50 -1.64 23.73
N THR A 26 -9.67 -1.32 23.20
CA THR A 26 -10.05 0.03 22.77
C THR A 26 -11.56 0.22 22.92
N THR A 27 -12.03 1.45 22.73
CA THR A 27 -13.45 1.79 22.73
C THR A 27 -13.92 2.12 21.32
N VAL A 28 -15.24 2.03 21.06
CA VAL A 28 -15.85 2.48 19.79
C VAL A 28 -15.47 3.95 19.52
N ARG A 29 -15.52 4.79 20.56
CA ARG A 29 -15.08 6.20 20.46
C ARG A 29 -13.61 6.30 20.05
N GLY A 30 -12.72 5.54 20.66
CA GLY A 30 -11.28 5.55 20.34
C GLY A 30 -11.00 5.12 18.89
N VAL A 31 -11.73 4.14 18.38
CA VAL A 31 -11.64 3.75 16.97
C VAL A 31 -12.12 4.87 16.05
N LEU A 32 -13.29 5.48 16.36
CA LEU A 32 -13.82 6.59 15.57
C LEU A 32 -12.87 7.78 15.54
N ASP A 33 -12.34 8.19 16.70
CA ASP A 33 -11.41 9.32 16.80
C ASP A 33 -10.12 9.07 16.01
N ALA A 34 -9.60 7.82 16.03
CA ALA A 34 -8.45 7.43 15.23
C ALA A 34 -8.73 7.50 13.72
N LEU A 35 -9.84 6.94 13.26
CA LEU A 35 -10.22 6.96 11.85
C LEU A 35 -10.51 8.38 11.34
N THR A 36 -11.14 9.24 12.16
CA THR A 36 -11.36 10.65 11.82
C THR A 36 -10.03 11.36 11.66
N ARG A 37 -9.12 11.25 12.62
CA ARG A 37 -7.77 11.83 12.54
C ARG A 37 -7.01 11.36 11.29
N PHE A 38 -7.10 10.07 10.95
CA PHE A 38 -6.44 9.57 9.75
C PHE A 38 -7.07 10.15 8.48
N MET A 39 -8.40 10.23 8.42
CA MET A 39 -9.11 10.74 7.25
C MET A 39 -8.83 12.24 7.03
N ASP A 40 -8.76 13.04 8.11
CA ASP A 40 -8.45 14.48 8.02
C ASP A 40 -7.10 14.76 7.35
N VAL A 41 -6.11 13.89 7.55
CA VAL A 41 -4.79 13.98 6.93
C VAL A 41 -4.77 13.29 5.56
N TYR A 42 -5.32 12.08 5.48
CA TYR A 42 -5.19 11.24 4.29
C TYR A 42 -6.06 11.71 3.12
N ALA A 43 -7.11 12.47 3.37
CA ALA A 43 -7.95 13.06 2.32
C ALA A 43 -7.15 13.94 1.34
N THR A 44 -6.05 14.54 1.79
CA THR A 44 -5.11 15.33 0.97
C THR A 44 -3.96 14.50 0.38
N GLY A 45 -3.92 13.19 0.64
CA GLY A 45 -2.84 12.29 0.20
C GLY A 45 -1.63 12.26 1.13
N GLU A 46 -1.65 12.97 2.25
CA GLU A 46 -0.57 12.93 3.25
C GLU A 46 -0.69 11.68 4.14
N ILE A 47 0.42 11.20 4.69
CA ILE A 47 0.44 10.02 5.56
C ILE A 47 0.29 10.46 7.01
N PRO A 48 -0.75 10.02 7.73
CA PRO A 48 -0.92 10.37 9.14
C PRO A 48 0.13 9.70 10.03
N GLU A 49 0.35 10.24 11.22
CA GLU A 49 1.20 9.61 12.23
C GLU A 49 0.58 8.30 12.71
N LEU A 50 1.33 7.21 12.55
CA LEU A 50 0.95 5.85 12.96
C LEU A 50 1.77 5.44 14.20
N ARG A 51 1.25 5.72 15.40
CA ARG A 51 1.98 5.58 16.68
C ARG A 51 2.06 4.15 17.19
N THR A 52 1.07 3.33 16.84
CA THR A 52 0.90 1.99 17.40
C THR A 52 0.58 0.97 16.33
N PRO A 53 0.79 -0.34 16.58
CA PRO A 53 0.33 -1.39 15.69
C PRO A 53 -1.18 -1.35 15.41
N LEU A 54 -1.98 -0.85 16.37
CA LEU A 54 -3.41 -0.65 16.18
C LEU A 54 -3.67 0.48 15.16
N ASP A 55 -2.94 1.61 15.25
CA ASP A 55 -3.05 2.69 14.26
C ASP A 55 -2.74 2.18 12.84
N VAL A 56 -1.67 1.39 12.67
CA VAL A 56 -1.32 0.78 11.37
C VAL A 56 -2.45 -0.11 10.86
N SER A 57 -3.04 -0.94 11.73
CA SER A 57 -4.14 -1.84 11.35
C SER A 57 -5.40 -1.06 10.95
N LEU A 58 -5.77 -0.04 11.72
CA LEU A 58 -6.93 0.82 11.43
C LEU A 58 -6.72 1.63 10.15
N PHE A 59 -5.52 2.19 9.95
CA PHE A 59 -5.20 2.94 8.75
C PHE A 59 -5.19 2.06 7.49
N ASN A 60 -4.67 0.83 7.58
CA ASN A 60 -4.75 -0.14 6.50
C ASN A 60 -6.21 -0.52 6.16
N THR A 61 -7.06 -0.68 7.17
CA THR A 61 -8.50 -0.93 6.97
C THR A 61 -9.17 0.27 6.28
N LEU A 62 -8.87 1.50 6.73
CA LEU A 62 -9.38 2.71 6.11
C LEU A 62 -8.98 2.79 4.62
N ARG A 63 -7.69 2.63 4.30
CA ARG A 63 -7.19 2.66 2.91
C ARG A 63 -7.86 1.61 2.02
N ALA A 64 -8.00 0.38 2.52
CA ALA A 64 -8.66 -0.70 1.81
C ALA A 64 -10.15 -0.41 1.54
N THR A 65 -10.81 0.34 2.43
CA THR A 65 -12.21 0.76 2.26
C THR A 65 -12.35 1.91 1.25
N LEU A 66 -11.36 2.81 1.19
CA LEU A 66 -11.33 3.92 0.23
C LEU A 66 -10.95 3.48 -1.19
N PHE A 67 -10.31 2.32 -1.33
CA PHE A 67 -9.86 1.80 -2.62
C PHE A 67 -11.03 1.22 -3.44
N PRO A 68 -11.10 1.44 -4.77
CA PRO A 68 -10.20 2.25 -5.59
C PRO A 68 -10.60 3.72 -5.71
N ALA A 69 -11.74 4.14 -5.17
CA ALA A 69 -12.37 5.44 -5.45
C ALA A 69 -11.47 6.65 -5.07
N HIS A 70 -10.56 6.47 -4.10
CA HIS A 70 -9.63 7.53 -3.68
C HIS A 70 -8.41 7.66 -4.59
N TYR A 71 -8.20 6.74 -5.51
CA TYR A 71 -7.00 6.67 -6.35
C TYR A 71 -7.32 6.83 -7.85
N PRO A 72 -6.35 7.34 -8.63
CA PRO A 72 -5.03 7.88 -8.23
C PRO A 72 -5.16 9.23 -7.50
N ILE A 73 -4.26 9.50 -6.54
CA ILE A 73 -4.20 10.80 -5.86
C ILE A 73 -3.28 11.73 -6.67
N PRO A 74 -3.80 12.83 -7.23
CA PRO A 74 -2.98 13.76 -8.00
C PRO A 74 -1.98 14.51 -7.11
N LEU A 75 -0.78 14.76 -7.64
CA LEU A 75 0.25 15.53 -6.98
C LEU A 75 0.38 16.92 -7.62
N THR A 76 0.64 17.93 -6.78
CA THR A 76 0.89 19.28 -7.26
C THR A 76 2.35 19.42 -7.68
N ALA A 77 2.57 19.81 -8.95
CA ALA A 77 3.89 20.14 -9.46
C ALA A 77 4.10 21.66 -9.43
N HIS A 78 5.25 22.10 -8.91
CA HIS A 78 5.72 23.48 -8.96
C HIS A 78 6.83 23.56 -10.01
N ALA A 79 6.63 24.29 -11.09
CA ALA A 79 7.59 24.45 -12.18
C ALA A 79 8.10 25.87 -12.27
N ASP A 80 9.39 26.04 -12.54
CA ASP A 80 10.03 27.32 -12.86
C ASP A 80 11.12 27.11 -13.95
N ASN A 81 11.96 28.13 -14.20
CA ASN A 81 13.02 28.06 -15.22
C ASN A 81 14.15 27.05 -14.89
N ARG A 82 14.19 26.47 -13.69
CA ARG A 82 15.18 25.47 -13.28
C ARG A 82 14.66 24.05 -13.46
N GLY A 83 13.30 23.87 -13.59
CA GLY A 83 12.69 22.54 -13.70
C GLY A 83 11.41 22.43 -12.88
N ARG A 84 11.12 21.20 -12.40
CA ARG A 84 9.90 20.86 -11.69
C ARG A 84 10.20 20.19 -10.35
N LEU A 85 9.48 20.65 -9.30
CA LEU A 85 9.50 20.03 -7.97
C LEU A 85 8.11 19.43 -7.70
N VAL A 86 8.10 18.19 -7.22
CA VAL A 86 6.89 17.50 -6.78
C VAL A 86 7.14 16.88 -5.41
N GLU A 87 6.32 17.24 -4.42
CA GLU A 87 6.34 16.59 -3.12
C GLU A 87 5.54 15.28 -3.20
N THR A 88 6.21 14.15 -3.10
CA THR A 88 5.62 12.82 -3.34
C THR A 88 5.14 12.14 -2.07
N VAL A 89 5.80 12.41 -0.95
CA VAL A 89 5.45 11.86 0.37
C VAL A 89 5.58 12.95 1.42
N ARG A 90 4.50 13.18 2.15
CA ARG A 90 4.47 13.97 3.37
C ARG A 90 3.91 13.12 4.49
N ALA A 91 4.79 12.68 5.39
CA ALA A 91 4.44 11.86 6.54
C ALA A 91 4.52 12.68 7.83
N HIS A 92 3.50 12.54 8.67
CA HIS A 92 3.36 13.30 9.92
C HIS A 92 4.06 12.66 11.13
N GLY A 93 4.84 11.63 10.90
CA GLY A 93 5.65 10.97 11.93
C GLY A 93 5.78 9.46 11.72
N GLY A 94 6.56 8.83 12.57
CA GLY A 94 6.87 7.42 12.50
C GLY A 94 8.19 7.12 11.77
N THR A 95 8.47 5.84 11.57
CA THR A 95 9.58 5.36 10.74
C THR A 95 9.14 5.26 9.29
N GLY A 96 10.09 5.24 8.38
CA GLY A 96 9.81 5.02 6.97
C GLY A 96 11.08 4.87 6.17
N GLN A 97 10.94 4.31 4.98
CA GLN A 97 12.01 4.13 4.02
C GLN A 97 11.55 4.56 2.65
N THR A 98 12.36 5.37 1.99
CA THR A 98 12.16 5.73 0.57
C THR A 98 13.23 5.05 -0.27
N PHE A 99 12.84 4.51 -1.39
CA PHE A 99 13.77 3.96 -2.38
C PHE A 99 13.28 4.24 -3.80
N VAL A 100 14.22 4.24 -4.74
CA VAL A 100 13.95 4.42 -6.16
C VAL A 100 14.37 3.15 -6.89
N SER A 101 13.55 2.71 -7.83
CA SER A 101 13.95 1.66 -8.76
C SER A 101 13.76 2.09 -10.20
N THR A 102 14.58 1.55 -11.07
CA THR A 102 14.40 1.63 -12.51
C THR A 102 13.93 0.29 -13.05
N THR A 103 13.18 0.34 -14.16
CA THR A 103 12.63 -0.86 -14.81
C THR A 103 12.73 -0.70 -16.32
N HIS A 104 13.35 -1.67 -17.00
CA HIS A 104 13.49 -1.66 -18.46
C HIS A 104 12.13 -1.79 -19.16
N PRO A 105 12.00 -1.30 -20.42
CA PRO A 105 10.78 -1.42 -21.22
C PRO A 105 10.25 -2.86 -21.26
N GLY A 106 8.95 -3.02 -21.10
CA GLY A 106 8.24 -4.31 -21.13
C GLY A 106 8.40 -5.19 -19.89
N ILE A 107 9.23 -4.80 -18.92
CA ILE A 107 9.47 -5.60 -17.71
C ILE A 107 8.44 -5.27 -16.63
N THR A 108 8.01 -6.33 -15.93
CA THR A 108 7.11 -6.26 -14.78
C THR A 108 7.89 -6.56 -13.48
N ARG A 109 7.59 -5.82 -12.42
CA ARG A 109 8.06 -6.02 -11.04
C ARG A 109 6.88 -6.16 -10.10
N GLY A 110 7.09 -6.79 -8.95
CA GLY A 110 6.06 -7.00 -7.93
C GLY A 110 5.58 -8.44 -7.94
N GLU A 111 4.31 -8.69 -8.26
CA GLU A 111 3.66 -9.99 -8.15
C GLU A 111 3.62 -10.46 -6.69
N HIS A 112 3.17 -9.57 -5.80
CA HIS A 112 3.08 -9.87 -4.37
C HIS A 112 2.01 -9.01 -3.68
N PHE A 113 1.73 -9.33 -2.41
CA PHE A 113 0.88 -8.55 -1.54
C PHE A 113 1.50 -8.39 -0.15
N HIS A 114 0.94 -7.49 0.65
CA HIS A 114 1.32 -7.20 2.02
C HIS A 114 0.17 -7.44 3.00
N LEU A 115 0.49 -7.75 4.25
CA LEU A 115 -0.49 -7.93 5.33
C LEU A 115 -0.56 -6.73 6.30
N ALA A 116 0.54 -6.00 6.46
CA ALA A 116 0.65 -4.91 7.42
C ALA A 116 1.31 -3.64 6.87
N LYS A 117 2.18 -3.77 5.86
CA LYS A 117 2.95 -2.67 5.30
C LYS A 117 2.04 -1.61 4.66
N VAL A 118 2.31 -0.35 4.96
CA VAL A 118 1.82 0.79 4.17
C VAL A 118 2.85 1.06 3.09
N GLU A 119 2.48 0.91 1.83
CA GLU A 119 3.39 1.12 0.71
C GLU A 119 2.77 2.07 -0.31
N ARG A 120 3.58 3.01 -0.80
CA ARG A 120 3.20 4.07 -1.75
C ARG A 120 4.09 4.02 -2.97
N PHE A 121 3.47 4.09 -4.16
CA PHE A 121 4.15 4.17 -5.45
C PHE A 121 3.92 5.54 -6.08
N VAL A 122 5.00 6.11 -6.64
CA VAL A 122 4.93 7.30 -7.50
C VAL A 122 5.84 7.09 -8.70
N VAL A 123 5.28 7.09 -9.90
CA VAL A 123 6.08 7.13 -11.14
C VAL A 123 6.59 8.54 -11.34
N VAL A 124 7.91 8.72 -11.40
CA VAL A 124 8.57 10.02 -11.53
C VAL A 124 9.24 10.20 -12.91
N GLY A 125 9.35 9.13 -13.69
CA GLY A 125 9.85 9.15 -15.07
C GLY A 125 9.39 7.93 -15.86
N GLY A 126 9.06 8.10 -17.14
CA GLY A 126 8.54 7.04 -18.00
C GLY A 126 7.02 6.85 -17.87
N GLU A 127 6.55 5.69 -18.36
CA GLU A 127 5.13 5.31 -18.41
C GLU A 127 4.95 3.91 -17.83
N ALA A 128 3.93 3.72 -17.00
CA ALA A 128 3.69 2.44 -16.37
C ALA A 128 2.20 2.09 -16.30
N ARG A 129 1.94 0.78 -16.20
CA ARG A 129 0.68 0.23 -15.73
C ARG A 129 0.92 -0.40 -14.36
N ILE A 130 0.19 0.07 -13.34
CA ILE A 130 0.11 -0.54 -12.02
C ILE A 130 -1.16 -1.36 -11.98
N SER A 131 -1.04 -2.67 -11.78
CA SER A 131 -2.16 -3.60 -11.74
C SER A 131 -2.37 -4.12 -10.33
N LEU A 132 -3.62 -4.16 -9.88
CA LEU A 132 -3.97 -4.64 -8.56
C LEU A 132 -5.15 -5.61 -8.63
N ARG A 133 -5.09 -6.69 -7.86
CA ARG A 133 -6.16 -7.66 -7.68
C ARG A 133 -6.35 -7.96 -6.20
N ARG A 134 -7.59 -7.86 -5.72
CA ARG A 134 -7.90 -8.25 -4.35
C ARG A 134 -7.74 -9.77 -4.19
N LEU A 135 -7.14 -10.22 -3.08
CA LEU A 135 -7.05 -11.65 -2.78
C LEU A 135 -8.45 -12.30 -2.80
N PHE A 136 -8.52 -13.50 -3.33
CA PHE A 136 -9.75 -14.30 -3.48
C PHE A 136 -10.80 -13.69 -4.44
N HIS A 137 -10.41 -12.73 -5.28
CA HIS A 137 -11.23 -12.16 -6.35
C HIS A 137 -10.46 -12.25 -7.68
N ASP A 138 -11.20 -12.25 -8.79
CA ASP A 138 -10.61 -12.37 -10.14
C ASP A 138 -10.44 -11.02 -10.83
N GLU A 139 -11.21 -10.00 -10.39
CA GLU A 139 -11.16 -8.66 -10.99
C GLU A 139 -9.78 -8.01 -10.80
N VAL A 140 -9.20 -7.54 -11.90
CA VAL A 140 -7.95 -6.79 -11.93
C VAL A 140 -8.23 -5.34 -12.28
N LEU A 141 -7.71 -4.44 -11.45
CA LEU A 141 -7.76 -2.99 -11.67
C LEU A 141 -6.41 -2.53 -12.24
N ASP A 142 -6.44 -1.79 -13.34
CA ASP A 142 -5.26 -1.24 -14.01
C ASP A 142 -5.26 0.29 -13.90
N PHE A 143 -4.16 0.85 -13.39
CA PHE A 143 -3.89 2.29 -13.37
C PHE A 143 -2.76 2.60 -14.36
N HIS A 144 -3.07 3.40 -15.39
CA HIS A 144 -2.06 3.92 -16.30
C HIS A 144 -1.52 5.24 -15.76
N VAL A 145 -0.23 5.30 -15.49
CA VAL A 145 0.42 6.41 -14.79
C VAL A 145 1.69 6.84 -15.54
N THR A 146 2.03 8.12 -15.42
CA THR A 146 3.20 8.68 -16.09
C THR A 146 4.02 9.56 -15.16
N GLY A 147 5.33 9.67 -15.40
CA GLY A 147 6.17 10.65 -14.71
C GLY A 147 5.93 12.09 -15.15
N ALA A 148 5.23 12.32 -16.27
CA ALA A 148 4.84 13.65 -16.71
C ALA A 148 3.77 14.27 -15.80
N GLU A 149 2.81 13.44 -15.35
CA GLU A 149 1.74 13.81 -14.42
C GLU A 149 1.79 12.84 -13.23
N PRO A 150 2.72 13.05 -12.26
CA PRO A 150 2.89 12.13 -11.16
C PRO A 150 1.65 12.06 -10.28
N VAL A 151 1.27 10.82 -9.96
CA VAL A 151 0.17 10.51 -9.05
C VAL A 151 0.64 9.50 -8.01
N VAL A 152 -0.05 9.45 -6.89
CA VAL A 152 0.16 8.45 -5.84
C VAL A 152 -0.78 7.28 -6.06
N ILE A 153 -0.24 6.07 -5.98
CA ILE A 153 -1.00 4.83 -5.76
C ILE A 153 -0.47 4.19 -4.48
N ASP A 154 -1.31 4.08 -3.47
CA ASP A 154 -0.99 3.34 -2.25
C ASP A 154 -1.48 1.90 -2.38
N MET A 155 -0.61 0.94 -2.05
CA MET A 155 -0.93 -0.48 -2.11
C MET A 155 -1.75 -0.90 -0.89
N PRO A 156 -3.05 -1.25 -1.05
CA PRO A 156 -3.83 -1.75 0.08
C PRO A 156 -3.32 -3.12 0.52
N THR A 157 -3.40 -3.41 1.80
CA THR A 157 -3.13 -4.77 2.30
C THR A 157 -4.11 -5.77 1.72
N MET A 158 -3.65 -7.01 1.51
CA MET A 158 -4.44 -8.08 0.87
C MET A 158 -4.77 -7.84 -0.60
N TRP A 159 -4.08 -6.90 -1.27
CA TRP A 159 -4.15 -6.72 -2.71
C TRP A 159 -2.82 -7.08 -3.36
N VAL A 160 -2.88 -8.07 -4.24
CA VAL A 160 -1.75 -8.45 -5.10
C VAL A 160 -1.51 -7.32 -6.08
N HIS A 161 -0.26 -6.91 -6.24
CA HIS A 161 0.07 -5.80 -7.12
C HIS A 161 1.36 -6.02 -7.89
N ASN A 162 1.43 -5.37 -9.03
CA ASN A 162 2.64 -5.28 -9.85
C ASN A 162 2.71 -3.92 -10.55
N ILE A 163 3.87 -3.62 -11.10
CA ILE A 163 4.11 -2.47 -11.98
C ILE A 163 4.84 -2.93 -13.23
N THR A 164 4.30 -2.57 -14.39
CA THR A 164 4.87 -2.89 -15.72
C THR A 164 5.30 -1.60 -16.39
N ASN A 165 6.53 -1.54 -16.89
CA ASN A 165 6.95 -0.46 -17.78
C ASN A 165 6.26 -0.63 -19.14
N THR A 166 5.35 0.27 -19.49
CA THR A 166 4.61 0.28 -20.76
C THR A 166 5.17 1.25 -21.79
N GLY A 167 6.16 2.05 -21.40
CA GLY A 167 6.86 2.98 -22.26
C GLY A 167 8.02 2.35 -23.05
N SER A 168 8.66 3.15 -23.87
CA SER A 168 9.84 2.77 -24.67
C SER A 168 11.18 3.13 -24.03
N THR A 169 11.15 3.84 -22.91
CA THR A 169 12.33 4.27 -22.15
C THR A 169 12.32 3.63 -20.77
N GLU A 170 13.40 3.80 -20.02
CA GLU A 170 13.49 3.34 -18.63
C GLU A 170 12.43 4.00 -17.76
N LEU A 171 11.67 3.19 -17.03
CA LEU A 171 10.72 3.64 -16.01
C LEU A 171 11.47 3.94 -14.71
N THR A 172 11.21 5.09 -14.10
CA THR A 172 11.70 5.43 -12.77
C THR A 172 10.53 5.54 -11.81
N THR A 173 10.53 4.69 -10.77
CA THR A 173 9.50 4.66 -9.73
C THR A 173 10.13 4.95 -8.37
N MET A 174 9.52 5.86 -7.63
CA MET A 174 9.81 6.09 -6.21
C MET A 174 8.79 5.33 -5.36
N PHE A 175 9.31 4.71 -4.31
CA PHE A 175 8.54 3.97 -3.31
C PHE A 175 8.75 4.57 -1.93
N TRP A 176 7.73 4.51 -1.11
CA TRP A 176 7.83 4.77 0.32
C TRP A 176 7.10 3.68 1.10
N THR A 177 7.68 3.26 2.22
CA THR A 177 7.07 2.32 3.16
C THR A 177 7.13 2.86 4.58
N ASN A 178 6.14 2.53 5.42
CA ASN A 178 6.08 2.97 6.82
C ASN A 178 7.05 2.23 7.75
N THR A 179 7.76 1.23 7.25
CA THR A 179 8.72 0.42 8.02
C THR A 179 10.04 0.33 7.26
N LEU A 180 11.13 0.16 7.99
CA LEU A 180 12.41 -0.22 7.40
C LEU A 180 12.34 -1.65 6.85
N PHE A 181 13.04 -1.91 5.77
CA PHE A 181 13.10 -3.26 5.19
C PHE A 181 13.86 -4.20 6.14
N ASP A 182 13.21 -5.28 6.53
CA ASP A 182 13.80 -6.38 7.30
C ASP A 182 13.75 -7.65 6.45
N PRO A 183 14.91 -8.18 5.99
CA PRO A 183 14.94 -9.40 5.18
C PRO A 183 14.46 -10.64 5.93
N ALA A 184 14.46 -10.65 7.27
CA ALA A 184 13.93 -11.74 8.08
C ALA A 184 12.39 -11.70 8.18
N ASN A 185 11.78 -10.51 8.04
CA ASN A 185 10.32 -10.31 8.10
C ASN A 185 9.88 -9.32 7.02
N PRO A 186 9.95 -9.67 5.73
CA PRO A 186 9.77 -8.73 4.64
C PRO A 186 8.32 -8.27 4.46
N ASP A 187 7.33 -8.93 5.08
CA ASP A 187 5.88 -8.72 4.86
C ASP A 187 5.55 -8.64 3.37
N THR A 188 6.11 -9.57 2.59
CA THR A 188 5.96 -9.63 1.15
C THR A 188 5.69 -11.08 0.76
N TYR A 189 4.52 -11.33 0.17
CA TYR A 189 4.03 -12.67 -0.16
C TYR A 189 3.78 -12.74 -1.65
N TRP A 190 4.54 -13.58 -2.33
CA TRP A 190 4.45 -13.75 -3.77
C TRP A 190 3.11 -14.33 -4.20
N GLN A 191 2.49 -13.70 -5.18
CA GLN A 191 1.33 -14.19 -5.92
C GLN A 191 1.17 -13.39 -7.22
N PRO A 192 0.82 -14.01 -8.36
CA PRO A 192 0.59 -13.29 -9.59
C PRO A 192 -0.69 -12.46 -9.52
N VAL A 193 -0.65 -11.25 -10.08
CA VAL A 193 -1.85 -10.40 -10.26
C VAL A 193 -2.83 -11.06 -11.22
N ARG A 194 -2.31 -11.66 -12.29
CA ARG A 194 -3.09 -12.45 -13.26
C ARG A 194 -2.67 -13.90 -13.18
N PRO A 195 -3.42 -14.77 -12.46
CA PRO A 195 -3.13 -16.19 -12.41
C PRO A 195 -3.21 -16.82 -13.81
N GLU A 196 -2.34 -17.79 -14.09
CA GLU A 196 -2.40 -18.54 -15.34
C GLU A 196 -3.75 -19.27 -15.43
N GLY A 197 -4.50 -19.04 -16.48
CA GLY A 197 -5.78 -19.72 -16.75
C GLY A 197 -7.04 -18.98 -16.26
N SER A 198 -6.92 -17.71 -15.91
CA SER A 198 -8.09 -16.82 -15.67
C SER A 198 -8.49 -16.04 -16.93
#